data_c6018ee21d0c1dd67cf0910fa13d8999
#
_entry.id   c6018ee21d0c1dd67cf0910fa13d8999
#
_cell.length_a   1.000
_cell.length_b   1.000
_cell.length_c   1.000
_cell.angle_alpha   90.00
_cell.angle_beta   90.00
_cell.angle_gamma   90.00
#
_symmetry.space_group_name_H-M   'P 1'
#
loop_
_entity.id
_entity.type
_entity.pdbx_description
1 polymer ?
#
loop_
_entity_poly.entity_id
_entity_poly.type
_entity_poly.pdbx_seq_one_letter_code
_entity_poly.pdbx_strand_id
1 'polypeptide(L)'
;GYQKRTIGLIENGSWAPLAAKVMSGMFEKSKNITWLNTTVKIMSSLSEENLQQLEAMAEELSREYIAQSAEKANKNDMTALFKIGYGLYVVTSNDGTRDNGLIVNTVTQLTDQPFRVAVNINKANYSHHIIKKTGILNVNCLSVDAPFWVFQNFGFQSGRQADKFAGWKTCRSDNGLVFLPKYINAFMSLKVEQYVDLDTHGMFICTVTEARVM
;
A
#
# COMPACT_ATOMS: atom_id res chain seq x y z
N GLY A 1 -9.51 -0.35 27.08
CA GLY A 1 -9.88 -1.76 26.98
C GLY A 1 -9.65 -2.29 25.57
N TYR A 2 -9.36 -3.57 25.44
CA TYR A 2 -9.20 -4.19 24.12
C TYR A 2 -10.54 -4.18 23.37
N GLN A 3 -10.51 -3.90 22.08
CA GLN A 3 -11.65 -4.16 21.18
C GLN A 3 -11.88 -5.68 21.13
N LYS A 4 -13.09 -6.12 20.73
CA LYS A 4 -13.40 -7.54 20.51
C LYS A 4 -12.33 -8.20 19.64
N ARG A 5 -11.72 -9.29 20.11
CA ARG A 5 -10.65 -10.02 19.43
C ARG A 5 -10.91 -11.52 19.51
N THR A 6 -10.61 -12.22 18.42
CA THR A 6 -10.51 -13.68 18.40
C THR A 6 -9.02 -14.05 18.46
N ILE A 7 -8.67 -14.98 19.34
CA ILE A 7 -7.30 -15.42 19.59
C ILE A 7 -7.20 -16.92 19.38
N GLY A 8 -6.29 -17.35 18.51
CA GLY A 8 -5.80 -18.71 18.39
C GLY A 8 -4.42 -18.83 19.00
N LEU A 9 -4.08 -19.97 19.55
CA LEU A 9 -2.80 -20.23 20.18
C LEU A 9 -2.01 -21.28 19.40
N ILE A 10 -0.76 -20.95 19.10
CA ILE A 10 0.22 -21.86 18.53
C ILE A 10 1.42 -21.89 19.50
N GLU A 11 1.79 -23.06 19.96
CA GLU A 11 2.95 -23.23 20.83
C GLU A 11 3.93 -24.24 20.24
N ASN A 12 5.22 -24.00 20.48
CA ASN A 12 6.30 -24.89 20.09
C ASN A 12 7.17 -25.19 21.32
N GLY A 13 7.51 -26.45 21.49
CA GLY A 13 8.41 -26.86 22.56
C GLY A 13 8.75 -28.36 22.49
N SER A 14 9.97 -28.73 22.96
CA SER A 14 10.49 -30.07 22.81
C SER A 14 9.88 -31.09 23.79
N TRP A 15 9.42 -30.69 24.97
CA TRP A 15 9.04 -31.63 26.04
C TRP A 15 7.63 -31.43 26.56
N ALA A 16 7.33 -30.28 27.09
CA ALA A 16 6.00 -29.93 27.62
C ALA A 16 5.74 -28.47 27.35
N PRO A 17 5.27 -28.10 26.16
CA PRO A 17 4.95 -26.70 25.85
C PRO A 17 3.87 -26.21 26.80
N LEU A 18 4.16 -25.10 27.46
CA LEU A 18 3.27 -24.43 28.41
C LEU A 18 2.91 -22.99 27.95
N ALA A 19 3.40 -22.59 26.79
CA ALA A 19 3.23 -21.22 26.29
C ALA A 19 1.76 -20.87 26.12
N ALA A 20 0.95 -21.76 25.58
CA ALA A 20 -0.48 -21.54 25.41
C ALA A 20 -1.20 -21.33 26.76
N LYS A 21 -0.85 -22.13 27.78
CA LYS A 21 -1.40 -22.00 29.13
C LYS A 21 -0.98 -20.67 29.78
N VAL A 22 0.27 -20.27 29.64
CA VAL A 22 0.78 -19.01 30.18
C VAL A 22 0.09 -17.83 29.49
N MET A 23 0.03 -17.83 28.17
CA MET A 23 -0.60 -16.78 27.39
C MET A 23 -2.09 -16.66 27.69
N SER A 24 -2.85 -17.77 27.78
CA SER A 24 -4.26 -17.73 28.13
C SER A 24 -4.47 -17.14 29.52
N GLY A 25 -3.61 -17.47 30.51
CA GLY A 25 -3.65 -16.90 31.85
C GLY A 25 -3.37 -15.39 31.88
N MET A 26 -2.51 -14.88 31.01
CA MET A 26 -2.25 -13.43 30.90
C MET A 26 -3.49 -12.64 30.46
N PHE A 27 -4.38 -13.28 29.70
CA PHE A 27 -5.60 -12.63 29.20
C PHE A 27 -6.84 -12.95 30.04
N GLU A 28 -6.73 -13.68 31.16
CA GLU A 28 -7.86 -14.11 32.01
C GLU A 28 -8.74 -12.93 32.48
N LYS A 29 -8.12 -11.76 32.74
CA LYS A 29 -8.82 -10.55 33.15
C LYS A 29 -9.27 -9.66 31.97
N SER A 30 -8.99 -10.06 30.74
CA SER A 30 -9.31 -9.28 29.56
C SER A 30 -10.75 -9.56 29.12
N LYS A 31 -11.54 -8.50 28.95
CA LYS A 31 -12.90 -8.58 28.42
C LYS A 31 -12.87 -8.55 26.90
N ASN A 32 -13.88 -9.12 26.26
CA ASN A 32 -14.08 -9.12 24.81
C ASN A 32 -13.04 -9.96 24.02
N ILE A 33 -12.56 -11.04 24.62
CA ILE A 33 -11.72 -12.04 23.93
C ILE A 33 -12.57 -13.30 23.69
N THR A 34 -12.55 -13.76 22.45
CA THR A 34 -13.05 -15.08 22.03
C THR A 34 -11.84 -15.96 21.71
N TRP A 35 -11.75 -17.11 22.34
CA TRP A 35 -10.71 -18.08 22.07
C TRP A 35 -11.15 -19.05 20.98
N LEU A 36 -10.25 -19.40 20.07
CA LEU A 36 -10.48 -20.55 19.20
C LEU A 36 -10.41 -21.85 20.01
N ASN A 37 -11.17 -22.83 19.58
CA ASN A 37 -11.16 -24.16 20.22
C ASN A 37 -9.86 -24.91 19.90
N THR A 38 -9.29 -24.64 18.72
CA THR A 38 -8.07 -25.29 18.25
C THR A 38 -6.83 -24.59 18.82
N THR A 39 -5.99 -25.37 19.50
CA THR A 39 -4.63 -24.96 19.88
C THR A 39 -3.63 -25.84 19.13
N VAL A 40 -2.72 -25.25 18.40
CA VAL A 40 -1.68 -26.01 17.67
C VAL A 40 -0.46 -26.23 18.58
N LYS A 41 -0.08 -27.48 18.76
CA LYS A 41 1.11 -27.86 19.55
C LYS A 41 2.17 -28.49 18.65
N ILE A 42 3.27 -27.79 18.44
CA ILE A 42 4.40 -28.23 17.64
C ILE A 42 5.47 -28.77 18.59
N MET A 43 5.82 -30.06 18.47
CA MET A 43 6.85 -30.69 19.27
C MET A 43 8.16 -30.71 18.50
N SER A 44 8.95 -29.64 18.60
CA SER A 44 10.24 -29.41 17.93
C SER A 44 10.18 -29.24 16.42
N SER A 45 9.46 -30.06 15.69
CA SER A 45 9.29 -30.00 14.24
C SER A 45 7.82 -30.12 13.85
N LEU A 46 7.48 -29.60 12.70
CA LEU A 46 6.13 -29.67 12.14
C LEU A 46 5.82 -31.10 11.71
N SER A 47 4.70 -31.66 12.19
CA SER A 47 4.18 -32.98 11.83
C SER A 47 2.92 -32.85 10.95
N GLU A 48 2.51 -33.99 10.35
CA GLU A 48 1.24 -34.07 9.59
C GLU A 48 0.03 -33.67 10.45
N GLU A 49 0.01 -34.09 11.70
CA GLU A 49 -1.02 -33.72 12.68
C GLU A 49 -1.04 -32.21 12.93
N ASN A 50 0.13 -31.57 12.99
CA ASN A 50 0.21 -30.12 13.16
C ASN A 50 -0.32 -29.37 11.93
N LEU A 51 -0.11 -29.90 10.73
CA LEU A 51 -0.70 -29.32 9.51
C LEU A 51 -2.23 -29.36 9.57
N GLN A 52 -2.81 -30.51 9.96
CA GLN A 52 -4.26 -30.63 10.15
C GLN A 52 -4.80 -29.67 11.22
N GLN A 53 -4.07 -29.50 12.33
CA GLN A 53 -4.44 -28.54 13.37
C GLN A 53 -4.38 -27.10 12.87
N LEU A 54 -3.38 -26.75 12.07
CA LEU A 54 -3.25 -25.41 11.45
C LEU A 54 -4.38 -25.16 10.46
N GLU A 55 -4.74 -26.13 9.63
CA GLU A 55 -5.87 -26.02 8.70
C GLU A 55 -7.19 -25.86 9.46
N ALA A 56 -7.42 -26.66 10.50
CA ALA A 56 -8.61 -26.54 11.34
C ALA A 56 -8.70 -25.17 12.03
N MET A 57 -7.58 -24.63 12.51
CA MET A 57 -7.52 -23.28 13.10
C MET A 57 -7.82 -22.20 12.05
N ALA A 58 -7.27 -22.35 10.84
CA ALA A 58 -7.53 -21.41 9.74
C ALA A 58 -9.01 -21.43 9.31
N GLU A 59 -9.62 -22.61 9.23
CA GLU A 59 -11.06 -22.74 8.97
C GLU A 59 -11.92 -22.11 10.06
N GLU A 60 -11.56 -22.31 11.32
CA GLU A 60 -12.28 -21.74 12.47
C GLU A 60 -12.23 -20.22 12.45
N LEU A 61 -11.05 -19.63 12.18
CA LEU A 61 -10.85 -18.19 11.98
C LEU A 61 -11.67 -17.65 10.81
N SER A 62 -11.65 -18.37 9.68
CA SER A 62 -12.39 -17.97 8.48
C SER A 62 -13.89 -17.96 8.70
N ARG A 63 -14.44 -18.94 9.40
CA ARG A 63 -15.86 -19.03 9.75
C ARG A 63 -16.32 -17.86 10.60
N GLU A 64 -15.55 -17.51 11.63
CA GLU A 64 -15.88 -16.35 12.48
C GLU A 64 -15.79 -15.03 11.68
N TYR A 65 -14.79 -14.89 10.81
CA TYR A 65 -14.65 -13.72 9.95
C TYR A 65 -15.81 -13.60 8.95
N ILE A 66 -16.18 -14.71 8.31
CA ILE A 66 -17.29 -14.78 7.36
C ILE A 66 -18.62 -14.49 8.06
N ALA A 67 -18.86 -15.06 9.26
CA ALA A 67 -20.07 -14.81 10.05
C ALA A 67 -20.16 -13.33 10.47
N GLN A 68 -19.06 -12.73 10.94
CA GLN A 68 -19.01 -11.31 11.30
C GLN A 68 -19.15 -10.38 10.08
N SER A 69 -18.67 -10.78 8.93
CA SER A 69 -18.81 -10.01 7.69
C SER A 69 -20.21 -10.16 7.06
N ALA A 70 -20.85 -11.31 7.22
CA ALA A 70 -22.23 -11.53 6.79
C ALA A 70 -23.26 -10.72 7.62
N GLU A 71 -23.03 -10.56 8.92
CA GLU A 71 -23.82 -9.69 9.78
C GLU A 71 -23.67 -8.19 9.44
N LYS A 72 -22.55 -7.84 8.81
CA LYS A 72 -22.25 -6.53 8.23
C LYS A 72 -22.29 -6.56 6.71
N ALA A 73 -23.23 -7.23 6.10
CA ALA A 73 -23.46 -7.09 4.65
C ALA A 73 -23.90 -5.64 4.36
N ASN A 74 -22.94 -4.74 4.50
CA ASN A 74 -23.06 -3.36 4.10
C ASN A 74 -23.13 -3.36 2.57
N LYS A 75 -24.18 -2.80 2.00
CA LYS A 75 -24.33 -2.65 0.54
C LYS A 75 -23.12 -1.99 -0.12
N ASN A 76 -22.25 -1.34 0.67
CA ASN A 76 -21.04 -0.66 0.25
C ASN A 76 -19.81 -1.30 0.91
N ASP A 77 -19.47 -2.52 0.50
CA ASP A 77 -18.21 -3.15 0.89
C ASP A 77 -17.05 -2.48 0.16
N MET A 78 -16.35 -1.61 0.89
CA MET A 78 -15.20 -0.86 0.37
C MET A 78 -14.05 -1.77 -0.10
N THR A 79 -14.01 -3.04 0.33
CA THR A 79 -12.98 -3.98 -0.13
C THR A 79 -13.15 -4.35 -1.61
N ALA A 80 -14.34 -4.13 -2.18
CA ALA A 80 -14.57 -4.27 -3.62
C ALA A 80 -13.64 -3.36 -4.45
N LEU A 81 -13.27 -2.18 -3.91
CA LEU A 81 -12.35 -1.26 -4.58
C LEU A 81 -10.93 -1.86 -4.71
N PHE A 82 -10.53 -2.75 -3.81
CA PHE A 82 -9.23 -3.44 -3.89
C PHE A 82 -9.17 -4.49 -5.02
N LYS A 83 -10.30 -4.80 -5.68
CA LYS A 83 -10.37 -5.68 -6.84
C LYS A 83 -10.13 -4.95 -8.16
N ILE A 84 -10.08 -3.62 -8.15
CA ILE A 84 -9.69 -2.84 -9.32
C ILE A 84 -8.18 -3.06 -9.54
N GLY A 85 -7.81 -3.48 -10.76
CA GLY A 85 -6.42 -3.64 -11.14
C GLY A 85 -5.73 -2.28 -11.26
N TYR A 86 -4.55 -2.13 -10.66
CA TYR A 86 -3.76 -0.91 -10.69
C TYR A 86 -2.33 -1.19 -11.10
N GLY A 87 -1.72 -0.23 -11.81
CA GLY A 87 -0.28 -0.11 -11.86
C GLY A 87 0.26 0.53 -10.57
N LEU A 88 1.58 0.53 -10.40
CA LEU A 88 2.27 1.29 -9.35
C LEU A 88 3.23 2.28 -9.99
N TYR A 89 3.18 3.50 -9.51
CA TYR A 89 3.88 4.62 -10.11
C TYR A 89 4.57 5.46 -9.04
N VAL A 90 5.76 5.97 -9.39
CA VAL A 90 6.36 7.08 -8.64
C VAL A 90 6.04 8.37 -9.38
N VAL A 91 5.25 9.22 -8.76
CA VAL A 91 5.01 10.59 -9.27
C VAL A 91 6.07 11.50 -8.68
N THR A 92 6.76 12.26 -9.55
CA THR A 92 7.80 13.20 -9.12
C THR A 92 7.38 14.64 -9.40
N SER A 93 7.87 15.54 -8.57
CA SER A 93 7.60 16.98 -8.61
C SER A 93 8.76 17.74 -7.96
N ASN A 94 8.79 19.06 -8.10
CA ASN A 94 9.79 19.90 -7.45
C ASN A 94 9.11 21.17 -6.88
N ASP A 95 9.43 21.53 -5.65
CA ASP A 95 8.82 22.69 -4.96
C ASP A 95 9.51 24.03 -5.27
N GLY A 96 10.52 24.01 -6.13
CA GLY A 96 11.39 25.14 -6.48
C GLY A 96 12.77 25.07 -5.78
N THR A 97 12.88 24.23 -4.75
CA THR A 97 14.14 24.04 -3.99
C THR A 97 14.59 22.60 -3.95
N ARG A 98 13.65 21.66 -3.91
CA ARG A 98 13.93 20.24 -3.70
C ARG A 98 13.01 19.35 -4.54
N ASP A 99 13.60 18.30 -5.09
CA ASP A 99 12.84 17.24 -5.76
C ASP A 99 12.05 16.41 -4.73
N ASN A 100 10.85 16.02 -5.12
CA ASN A 100 9.99 15.21 -4.29
C ASN A 100 9.33 14.10 -5.12
N GLY A 101 8.92 13.04 -4.47
CA GLY A 101 8.23 11.92 -5.09
C GLY A 101 7.28 11.21 -4.13
N LEU A 102 6.25 10.56 -4.69
CA LEU A 102 5.32 9.73 -3.94
C LEU A 102 4.89 8.52 -4.77
N ILE A 103 4.51 7.44 -4.09
CA ILE A 103 3.85 6.29 -4.72
C ILE A 103 2.37 6.60 -4.91
N VAL A 104 1.86 6.33 -6.09
CA VAL A 104 0.43 6.29 -6.41
C VAL A 104 0.10 5.04 -7.22
N ASN A 105 -1.15 4.61 -7.16
CA ASN A 105 -1.71 3.54 -7.99
C ASN A 105 -2.80 4.04 -8.94
N THR A 106 -3.09 5.31 -8.92
CA THR A 106 -4.24 5.95 -9.57
C THR A 106 -3.81 6.84 -10.75
N VAL A 107 -3.14 6.22 -11.72
CA VAL A 107 -2.84 6.82 -13.02
C VAL A 107 -3.66 6.09 -14.08
N THR A 108 -4.44 6.84 -14.85
CA THR A 108 -5.34 6.29 -15.87
C THR A 108 -5.23 7.08 -17.17
N GLN A 109 -5.04 6.39 -18.29
CA GLN A 109 -5.15 7.00 -19.59
C GLN A 109 -6.60 7.46 -19.86
N LEU A 110 -6.78 8.68 -20.33
CA LEU A 110 -8.09 9.24 -20.65
C LEU A 110 -8.34 9.28 -22.16
N THR A 111 -7.37 9.76 -22.92
CA THR A 111 -7.47 9.90 -24.38
C THR A 111 -6.14 9.58 -25.03
N ASP A 112 -6.18 9.27 -26.32
CA ASP A 112 -5.00 8.99 -27.18
C ASP A 112 -4.68 10.16 -28.12
N GLN A 113 -5.66 11.02 -28.45
CA GLN A 113 -5.47 12.21 -29.28
C GLN A 113 -6.29 13.40 -28.75
N PRO A 114 -5.67 14.36 -28.05
CA PRO A 114 -4.28 14.35 -27.56
C PRO A 114 -4.06 13.33 -26.44
N PHE A 115 -2.82 12.93 -26.20
CA PHE A 115 -2.49 12.04 -25.08
C PHE A 115 -2.79 12.72 -23.75
N ARG A 116 -3.78 12.19 -23.03
CA ARG A 116 -4.14 12.67 -21.71
C ARG A 116 -4.19 11.53 -20.70
N VAL A 117 -3.76 11.85 -19.49
CA VAL A 117 -3.84 10.95 -18.33
C VAL A 117 -4.44 11.69 -17.14
N ALA A 118 -5.19 10.97 -16.31
CA ALA A 118 -5.60 11.43 -14.99
C ALA A 118 -4.66 10.85 -13.94
N VAL A 119 -4.28 11.68 -12.97
CA VAL A 119 -3.51 11.29 -11.80
C VAL A 119 -4.26 11.74 -10.56
N ASN A 120 -4.71 10.79 -9.71
CA ASN A 120 -5.37 11.14 -8.47
C ASN A 120 -4.37 11.11 -7.31
N ILE A 121 -4.34 12.18 -6.52
CA ILE A 121 -3.40 12.33 -5.40
C ILE A 121 -4.18 12.76 -4.16
N ASN A 122 -3.97 12.07 -3.05
CA ASN A 122 -4.55 12.44 -1.77
C ASN A 122 -4.05 13.84 -1.36
N LYS A 123 -4.96 14.72 -0.96
CA LYS A 123 -4.66 16.11 -0.57
C LYS A 123 -3.76 16.22 0.66
N ALA A 124 -3.69 15.20 1.51
CA ALA A 124 -2.76 15.15 2.64
C ALA A 124 -1.30 15.01 2.20
N ASN A 125 -1.04 14.51 0.98
CA ASN A 125 0.30 14.36 0.45
C ASN A 125 0.93 15.72 0.08
N TYR A 126 2.19 15.89 0.44
CA TYR A 126 2.93 17.12 0.13
C TYR A 126 3.02 17.38 -1.38
N SER A 127 3.22 16.34 -2.18
CA SER A 127 3.28 16.43 -3.63
C SER A 127 2.01 16.99 -4.27
N HIS A 128 0.82 16.76 -3.66
CA HIS A 128 -0.43 17.34 -4.15
C HIS A 128 -0.36 18.87 -4.22
N HIS A 129 0.15 19.49 -3.14
CA HIS A 129 0.26 20.96 -3.07
C HIS A 129 1.30 21.50 -4.05
N ILE A 130 2.42 20.78 -4.22
CA ILE A 130 3.46 21.14 -5.18
C ILE A 130 2.88 21.13 -6.59
N ILE A 131 2.28 20.01 -7.00
CA ILE A 131 1.74 19.82 -8.36
C ILE A 131 0.61 20.83 -8.65
N LYS A 132 -0.26 21.08 -7.67
CA LYS A 132 -1.32 22.09 -7.82
C LYS A 132 -0.76 23.50 -8.05
N LYS A 133 0.40 23.81 -7.44
CA LYS A 133 1.07 25.11 -7.58
C LYS A 133 1.88 25.22 -8.88
N THR A 134 2.60 24.15 -9.26
CA THR A 134 3.55 24.19 -10.39
C THR A 134 2.91 23.84 -11.73
N GLY A 135 1.84 23.04 -11.72
CA GLY A 135 1.17 22.57 -12.92
C GLY A 135 1.93 21.50 -13.70
N ILE A 136 3.02 20.96 -13.17
CA ILE A 136 3.84 19.94 -13.84
C ILE A 136 4.18 18.77 -12.90
N LEU A 137 4.30 17.59 -13.47
CA LEU A 137 4.72 16.35 -12.76
C LEU A 137 5.30 15.36 -13.75
N ASN A 138 6.06 14.39 -13.24
CA ASN A 138 6.40 13.19 -14.01
C ASN A 138 5.74 11.97 -13.37
N VAL A 139 5.37 11.00 -14.19
CA VAL A 139 4.89 9.67 -13.77
C VAL A 139 5.93 8.64 -14.22
N ASN A 140 6.45 7.87 -13.28
CA ASN A 140 7.41 6.79 -13.51
C ASN A 140 6.69 5.46 -13.28
N CYS A 141 6.52 4.65 -14.32
CA CYS A 141 5.86 3.34 -14.26
C CYS A 141 6.83 2.32 -13.67
N LEU A 142 6.57 1.87 -12.44
CA LEU A 142 7.46 0.93 -11.76
C LEU A 142 7.50 -0.42 -12.48
N SER A 143 8.69 -0.99 -12.61
CA SER A 143 8.89 -2.36 -13.08
C SER A 143 8.69 -3.38 -11.97
N VAL A 144 8.52 -4.64 -12.33
CA VAL A 144 8.44 -5.76 -11.36
C VAL A 144 9.74 -5.95 -10.57
N ASP A 145 10.86 -5.44 -11.07
CA ASP A 145 12.16 -5.51 -10.41
C ASP A 145 12.38 -4.42 -9.37
N ALA A 146 11.39 -3.53 -9.17
CA ALA A 146 11.49 -2.47 -8.18
C ALA A 146 11.61 -3.05 -6.77
N PRO A 147 12.74 -2.87 -6.08
CA PRO A 147 12.95 -3.44 -4.76
C PRO A 147 12.11 -2.71 -3.71
N PHE A 148 11.80 -3.39 -2.61
CA PHE A 148 10.90 -2.86 -1.58
C PHE A 148 11.34 -1.51 -1.01
N TRP A 149 12.64 -1.22 -0.95
CA TRP A 149 13.13 0.07 -0.46
C TRP A 149 12.70 1.28 -1.32
N VAL A 150 12.36 1.08 -2.61
CA VAL A 150 11.75 2.13 -3.45
C VAL A 150 10.39 2.52 -2.88
N PHE A 151 9.59 1.52 -2.48
CA PHE A 151 8.28 1.75 -1.85
C PHE A 151 8.43 2.40 -0.48
N GLN A 152 9.40 1.98 0.32
CA GLN A 152 9.69 2.61 1.61
C GLN A 152 10.06 4.09 1.43
N ASN A 153 10.94 4.39 0.48
CA ASN A 153 11.41 5.75 0.26
C ASN A 153 10.31 6.69 -0.25
N PHE A 154 9.54 6.28 -1.25
CA PHE A 154 8.53 7.14 -1.86
C PHE A 154 7.14 7.01 -1.23
N GLY A 155 6.84 5.90 -0.56
CA GLY A 155 5.52 5.62 0.02
C GLY A 155 5.39 5.88 1.51
N PHE A 156 6.43 5.63 2.31
CA PHE A 156 6.33 5.65 3.79
C PHE A 156 6.95 6.87 4.45
N GLN A 157 7.49 7.79 3.67
CA GLN A 157 8.09 9.03 4.17
C GLN A 157 7.40 10.25 3.57
N SER A 158 7.39 11.36 4.31
CA SER A 158 6.95 12.64 3.79
C SER A 158 8.13 13.44 3.21
N GLY A 159 7.97 13.98 1.99
CA GLY A 159 8.94 14.89 1.39
C GLY A 159 9.09 16.23 2.13
N ARG A 160 8.23 16.52 3.11
CA ARG A 160 8.42 17.67 4.03
C ARG A 160 9.60 17.44 4.97
N GLN A 161 9.83 16.19 5.39
CA GLN A 161 10.79 15.82 6.43
C GLN A 161 12.05 15.17 5.84
N ALA A 162 11.91 14.41 4.75
CA ALA A 162 13.00 13.65 4.15
C ALA A 162 13.30 14.15 2.74
N ASP A 163 14.58 14.20 2.40
CA ASP A 163 15.02 14.31 1.03
C ASP A 163 14.99 12.91 0.38
N LYS A 164 13.94 12.66 -0.39
CA LYS A 164 13.71 11.35 -1.00
C LYS A 164 14.64 11.02 -2.15
N PHE A 165 15.40 11.99 -2.64
CA PHE A 165 16.39 11.83 -3.71
C PHE A 165 17.84 11.89 -3.22
N ALA A 166 18.06 12.04 -1.91
CA ALA A 166 19.39 11.98 -1.32
C ALA A 166 20.09 10.67 -1.70
N GLY A 167 21.27 10.78 -2.29
CA GLY A 167 22.06 9.63 -2.75
C GLY A 167 21.56 8.93 -4.03
N TRP A 168 20.48 9.41 -4.65
CA TRP A 168 20.03 8.89 -5.92
C TRP A 168 20.81 9.50 -7.09
N LYS A 169 21.17 8.65 -8.05
CA LYS A 169 21.57 9.13 -9.37
C LYS A 169 20.31 9.51 -10.13
N THR A 170 20.06 10.80 -10.27
CA THR A 170 18.84 11.32 -10.93
C THR A 170 19.11 11.66 -12.39
N CYS A 171 18.05 11.53 -13.20
CA CYS A 171 17.97 12.07 -14.55
C CYS A 171 16.83 13.09 -14.61
N ARG A 172 16.91 14.07 -15.51
CA ARG A 172 15.86 15.06 -15.71
C ARG A 172 15.23 14.94 -17.08
N SER A 173 13.93 15.09 -17.11
CA SER A 173 13.11 15.19 -18.31
C SER A 173 13.07 16.62 -18.85
N ASP A 174 12.45 16.82 -20.00
CA ASP A 174 12.38 18.10 -20.68
C ASP A 174 11.65 19.19 -19.85
N ASN A 175 10.75 18.81 -18.95
CA ASN A 175 10.10 19.73 -18.01
C ASN A 175 10.97 20.10 -16.80
N GLY A 176 12.21 19.61 -16.72
CA GLY A 176 13.17 19.87 -15.65
C GLY A 176 12.99 19.02 -14.40
N LEU A 177 11.92 18.21 -14.30
CA LEU A 177 11.69 17.34 -13.16
C LEU A 177 12.53 16.06 -13.25
N VAL A 178 12.82 15.47 -12.09
CA VAL A 178 13.54 14.19 -12.03
C VAL A 178 12.64 13.04 -12.51
N PHE A 179 13.25 12.07 -13.15
CA PHE A 179 12.69 10.75 -13.34
C PHE A 179 13.67 9.67 -12.85
N LEU A 180 13.17 8.48 -12.57
CA LEU A 180 13.97 7.38 -12.05
C LEU A 180 14.73 6.71 -13.21
N PRO A 181 16.07 6.57 -13.13
CA PRO A 181 16.85 5.92 -14.20
C PRO A 181 16.80 4.39 -14.14
N LYS A 182 16.21 3.82 -13.08
CA LYS A 182 16.11 2.36 -12.83
C LYS A 182 14.78 2.02 -12.19
N TYR A 183 14.41 0.75 -12.28
CA TYR A 183 13.21 0.17 -11.67
C TYR A 183 11.89 0.70 -12.27
N ILE A 184 11.95 1.20 -13.49
CA ILE A 184 10.80 1.67 -14.26
C ILE A 184 10.81 1.07 -15.66
N ASN A 185 9.63 0.85 -16.22
CA ASN A 185 9.44 0.42 -17.61
C ASN A 185 9.27 1.61 -18.55
N ALA A 186 8.77 2.72 -18.04
CA ALA A 186 8.52 3.94 -18.79
C ALA A 186 8.41 5.13 -17.85
N PHE A 187 8.59 6.33 -18.38
CA PHE A 187 8.16 7.54 -17.72
C PHE A 187 7.40 8.48 -18.67
N MET A 188 6.61 9.37 -18.10
CA MET A 188 5.87 10.42 -18.79
C MET A 188 6.05 11.74 -18.07
N SER A 189 6.35 12.80 -18.83
CA SER A 189 6.28 14.19 -18.36
C SER A 189 4.90 14.75 -18.66
N LEU A 190 4.29 15.36 -17.66
CA LEU A 190 2.91 15.79 -17.70
C LEU A 190 2.75 17.27 -17.37
N LYS A 191 1.86 17.92 -18.10
CA LYS A 191 1.37 19.26 -17.81
C LYS A 191 -0.10 19.21 -17.42
N VAL A 192 -0.43 19.79 -16.28
CA VAL A 192 -1.81 19.85 -15.77
C VAL A 192 -2.62 20.81 -16.63
N GLU A 193 -3.72 20.31 -17.19
CA GLU A 193 -4.70 21.11 -17.93
C GLU A 193 -5.91 21.47 -17.06
N GLN A 194 -6.34 20.54 -16.21
CA GLN A 194 -7.49 20.73 -15.33
C GLN A 194 -7.26 20.05 -14.00
N TYR A 195 -7.75 20.67 -12.94
CA TYR A 195 -7.81 20.09 -11.59
C TYR A 195 -9.27 19.91 -11.17
N VAL A 196 -9.61 18.72 -10.70
CA VAL A 196 -10.93 18.40 -10.15
C VAL A 196 -10.77 18.06 -8.67
N ASP A 197 -11.52 18.76 -7.84
CA ASP A 197 -11.57 18.49 -6.41
C ASP A 197 -12.52 17.32 -6.12
N LEU A 198 -11.99 16.27 -5.44
CA LEU A 198 -12.72 15.07 -5.07
C LEU A 198 -12.69 14.86 -3.54
N ASP A 199 -12.97 15.90 -2.78
CA ASP A 199 -12.97 15.93 -1.31
C ASP A 199 -11.64 15.51 -0.69
N THR A 200 -11.35 14.22 -0.58
CA THR A 200 -10.10 13.67 0.01
C THR A 200 -8.93 13.67 -0.97
N HIS A 201 -9.20 13.68 -2.28
CA HIS A 201 -8.21 13.63 -3.35
C HIS A 201 -8.37 14.80 -4.31
N GLY A 202 -7.31 15.11 -5.04
CA GLY A 202 -7.36 15.95 -6.22
C GLY A 202 -7.06 15.11 -7.45
N MET A 203 -7.89 15.21 -8.48
CA MET A 203 -7.64 14.62 -9.78
C MET A 203 -7.01 15.65 -10.70
N PHE A 204 -5.82 15.37 -11.18
CA PHE A 204 -5.10 16.16 -12.16
C PHE A 204 -5.28 15.56 -13.53
N ILE A 205 -5.98 16.25 -14.41
CA ILE A 205 -6.10 15.87 -15.83
C ILE A 205 -4.94 16.56 -16.56
N CYS A 206 -4.10 15.73 -17.16
CA CYS A 206 -2.82 16.20 -17.70
C CYS A 206 -2.66 15.81 -19.16
N THR A 207 -2.01 16.68 -19.92
CA THR A 207 -1.48 16.35 -21.25
C THR A 207 -0.07 15.76 -21.09
N VAL A 208 0.23 14.71 -21.84
CA VAL A 208 1.56 14.11 -21.93
C VAL A 208 2.41 14.99 -22.84
N THR A 209 3.51 15.54 -22.31
CA THR A 209 4.45 16.39 -23.06
C THR A 209 5.69 15.63 -23.52
N GLU A 210 6.07 14.58 -22.81
CA GLU A 210 7.15 13.67 -23.14
C GLU A 210 6.80 12.28 -22.63
N ALA A 211 7.14 11.22 -23.36
CA ALA A 211 7.01 9.83 -22.92
C ALA A 211 8.15 8.99 -23.47
N ARG A 212 8.74 8.12 -22.63
CA ARG A 212 9.81 7.19 -23.04
C ARG A 212 9.59 5.83 -22.40
N VAL A 213 9.81 4.78 -23.17
CA VAL A 213 10.00 3.40 -22.69
C VAL A 213 11.46 3.24 -22.29
N MET A 214 11.71 2.55 -21.16
CA MET A 214 13.04 2.40 -20.54
C MET A 214 13.59 0.99 -20.73
#